data_c8442c4f95ccdcbd2c1528c9159eebfd
#
_entry.id   c8442c4f95ccdcbd2c1528c9159eebfd
#
_cell.length_a   1.000
_cell.length_b   1.000
_cell.length_c   1.000
_cell.angle_alpha   90.00
_cell.angle_beta   90.00
_cell.angle_gamma   90.00
#
_symmetry.space_group_name_H-M   'P 1'
#
loop_
_entity.id
_entity.type
_entity.pdbx_description
1 polymer ?
#
loop_
_entity_poly.entity_id
_entity_poly.type
_entity_poly.pdbx_seq_one_letter_code
_entity_poly.pdbx_strand_id
1 'polypeptide(L)'
;LKKFKVPSGFGTRWDGGYEEGDEISQFYDNLIGKLVCWGENREIATARTVRALDEFEISGLHTTIPADRAILTHTDFADLQHSTKWVEEVLDLSSITTLDLADLDDETELAERSAVIEVDGKQFNVSMWVPENSKGTRRRATSSSGSSGGGDGKISVPMQGTIVKVEVQIGDEVTPGQVLIVLEAMKMENNVTSDVAGKVAEINVTAGDSVGAGDVVLIIDMD
;
A
#
# COMPACT_ATOMS: atom_id res chain seq x y z
N LEU A 1 -0.18 -7.30 1.78
CA LEU A 1 0.68 -8.25 1.06
C LEU A 1 -0.13 -9.50 0.73
N LYS A 2 -0.55 -9.71 -0.56
CA LYS A 2 -1.31 -10.91 -0.96
C LYS A 2 -0.40 -12.12 -1.14
N LYS A 3 0.81 -11.90 -1.64
CA LYS A 3 1.87 -12.90 -1.74
C LYS A 3 3.17 -12.29 -1.32
N PHE A 4 3.93 -12.99 -0.50
CA PHE A 4 5.20 -12.49 0.00
C PHE A 4 6.20 -13.62 0.20
N LYS A 5 7.08 -13.80 -0.80
CA LYS A 5 8.17 -14.76 -0.74
C LYS A 5 9.49 -14.04 -0.96
N VAL A 6 10.36 -14.11 0.02
CA VAL A 6 11.67 -13.47 0.00
C VAL A 6 12.74 -14.38 -0.56
N PRO A 7 13.78 -13.84 -1.23
CA PRO A 7 14.89 -14.62 -1.74
C PRO A 7 15.73 -15.20 -0.61
N SER A 8 16.39 -16.30 -0.87
CA SER A 8 17.29 -16.93 0.07
C SER A 8 18.58 -17.42 -0.61
N GLY A 9 19.55 -17.87 0.18
CA GLY A 9 20.77 -18.46 -0.34
C GLY A 9 22.04 -17.84 0.21
N PHE A 10 23.17 -18.39 -0.22
CA PHE A 10 24.49 -17.96 0.27
C PHE A 10 24.75 -16.49 -0.08
N GLY A 11 25.13 -15.73 0.96
CA GLY A 11 25.45 -14.29 0.82
C GLY A 11 24.22 -13.41 0.57
N THR A 12 23.02 -13.89 0.85
CA THR A 12 21.78 -13.14 0.78
C THR A 12 21.12 -13.12 2.15
N ARG A 13 20.73 -11.93 2.63
CA ARG A 13 20.00 -11.72 3.89
C ARG A 13 18.84 -10.76 3.65
N TRP A 14 17.71 -11.10 4.23
CA TRP A 14 16.55 -10.24 4.27
C TRP A 14 16.29 -9.79 5.70
N ASP A 15 16.23 -8.47 5.90
CA ASP A 15 15.88 -7.83 7.17
C ASP A 15 14.53 -7.14 6.97
N GLY A 16 13.44 -7.79 7.32
CA GLY A 16 12.07 -7.28 7.16
C GLY A 16 11.21 -7.60 8.37
N GLY A 17 10.08 -6.90 8.48
CA GLY A 17 9.13 -7.03 9.59
C GLY A 17 7.71 -7.38 9.15
N TYR A 18 7.51 -7.68 7.86
CA TYR A 18 6.19 -8.02 7.31
C TYR A 18 6.15 -9.46 6.81
N GLU A 19 4.97 -10.06 6.87
CA GLU A 19 4.68 -11.40 6.38
C GLU A 19 3.52 -11.37 5.37
N GLU A 20 3.29 -12.51 4.70
CA GLU A 20 2.16 -12.66 3.80
C GLU A 20 0.83 -12.52 4.57
N GLY A 21 -0.05 -11.67 4.06
CA GLY A 21 -1.31 -11.32 4.72
C GLY A 21 -1.27 -10.00 5.47
N ASP A 22 -0.09 -9.45 5.76
CA ASP A 22 0.02 -8.17 6.46
C ASP A 22 -0.46 -6.99 5.62
N GLU A 23 -1.00 -5.99 6.29
CA GLU A 23 -1.36 -4.70 5.71
C GLU A 23 -0.26 -3.67 5.98
N ILE A 24 0.21 -3.01 4.91
CA ILE A 24 1.22 -1.95 5.02
C ILE A 24 0.49 -0.62 5.17
N SER A 25 0.66 -0.01 6.34
CA SER A 25 0.05 1.28 6.64
C SER A 25 0.58 2.40 5.75
N GLN A 26 -0.32 3.18 5.16
CA GLN A 26 0.03 4.39 4.40
C GLN A 26 0.48 5.56 5.30
N PHE A 27 0.29 5.46 6.60
CA PHE A 27 0.58 6.53 7.57
C PHE A 27 1.97 6.42 8.21
N TYR A 28 2.68 5.32 7.98
CA TYR A 28 4.02 5.07 8.49
C TYR A 28 5.02 4.97 7.35
N ASP A 29 6.30 4.71 7.70
CA ASP A 29 7.36 4.47 6.73
C ASP A 29 6.96 3.33 5.78
N ASN A 30 7.17 3.54 4.48
CA ASN A 30 6.89 2.58 3.43
C ASN A 30 7.95 1.49 3.27
N LEU A 31 8.94 1.42 4.16
CA LEU A 31 10.00 0.42 4.15
C LEU A 31 9.47 -0.95 4.55
N ILE A 32 9.40 -1.87 3.60
CA ILE A 32 8.99 -3.27 3.85
C ILE A 32 10.15 -4.06 4.46
N GLY A 33 11.35 -3.83 3.98
CA GLY A 33 12.55 -4.50 4.45
C GLY A 33 13.78 -4.14 3.65
N LYS A 34 14.92 -4.72 4.00
CA LYS A 34 16.22 -4.49 3.38
C LYS A 34 16.79 -5.79 2.87
N LEU A 35 17.06 -5.85 1.57
CA LEU A 35 17.81 -6.92 0.96
C LEU A 35 19.31 -6.61 1.08
N VAL A 36 20.06 -7.48 1.70
CA VAL A 36 21.52 -7.35 1.87
C VAL A 36 22.20 -8.51 1.17
N CYS A 37 23.04 -8.20 0.19
CA CYS A 37 23.82 -9.20 -0.54
C CYS A 37 25.33 -8.97 -0.37
N TRP A 38 26.04 -10.03 -0.04
CA TRP A 38 27.48 -10.02 0.08
C TRP A 38 28.16 -10.69 -1.12
N GLY A 39 29.30 -10.18 -1.53
CA GLY A 39 30.18 -10.76 -2.54
C GLY A 39 31.64 -10.43 -2.27
N GLU A 40 32.57 -11.24 -2.76
CA GLU A 40 34.01 -10.99 -2.64
C GLU A 40 34.43 -9.68 -3.31
N ASN A 41 33.68 -9.27 -4.31
CA ASN A 41 33.85 -7.99 -5.00
C ASN A 41 32.49 -7.42 -5.42
N ARG A 42 32.50 -6.19 -5.95
CA ARG A 42 31.29 -5.48 -6.37
C ARG A 42 30.48 -6.24 -7.43
N GLU A 43 31.19 -6.81 -8.41
CA GLU A 43 30.55 -7.53 -9.52
C GLU A 43 29.74 -8.74 -9.00
N ILE A 44 30.36 -9.57 -8.14
CA ILE A 44 29.70 -10.73 -7.53
C ILE A 44 28.54 -10.28 -6.64
N ALA A 45 28.72 -9.22 -5.83
CA ALA A 45 27.66 -8.70 -4.97
C ALA A 45 26.49 -8.19 -5.81
N THR A 46 26.74 -7.44 -6.88
CA THR A 46 25.71 -6.92 -7.79
C THR A 46 24.97 -8.06 -8.50
N ALA A 47 25.68 -9.03 -9.09
CA ALA A 47 25.06 -10.17 -9.75
C ALA A 47 24.17 -10.99 -8.79
N ARG A 48 24.63 -11.16 -7.54
CA ARG A 48 23.86 -11.84 -6.49
C ARG A 48 22.62 -11.06 -6.09
N THR A 49 22.72 -9.72 -6.02
CA THR A 49 21.57 -8.86 -5.70
C THR A 49 20.53 -8.91 -6.83
N VAL A 50 20.95 -8.82 -8.09
CA VAL A 50 20.03 -8.93 -9.24
C VAL A 50 19.31 -10.28 -9.23
N ARG A 51 20.04 -11.39 -9.02
CA ARG A 51 19.42 -12.71 -8.87
C ARG A 51 18.40 -12.74 -7.74
N ALA A 52 18.76 -12.18 -6.58
CA ALA A 52 17.85 -12.14 -5.43
C ALA A 52 16.60 -11.28 -5.70
N LEU A 53 16.72 -10.13 -6.41
CA LEU A 53 15.58 -9.33 -6.84
C LEU A 53 14.66 -10.10 -7.79
N ASP A 54 15.23 -10.90 -8.71
CA ASP A 54 14.46 -11.74 -9.65
C ASP A 54 13.73 -12.92 -8.95
N GLU A 55 14.16 -13.31 -7.75
CA GLU A 55 13.55 -14.38 -6.95
C GLU A 55 12.42 -13.91 -6.02
N PHE A 56 12.23 -12.60 -5.86
CA PHE A 56 11.11 -12.08 -5.08
C PHE A 56 9.77 -12.40 -5.73
N GLU A 57 8.83 -12.88 -4.92
CA GLU A 57 7.43 -12.99 -5.33
C GLU A 57 6.60 -12.12 -4.38
N ILE A 58 6.29 -10.90 -4.81
CA ILE A 58 5.50 -9.93 -4.03
C ILE A 58 4.29 -9.51 -4.87
N SER A 59 3.10 -9.56 -4.27
CA SER A 59 1.87 -9.07 -4.89
C SER A 59 0.98 -8.34 -3.87
N GLY A 60 0.07 -7.50 -4.39
CA GLY A 60 -0.83 -6.69 -3.60
C GLY A 60 -0.36 -5.26 -3.36
N LEU A 61 0.85 -4.91 -3.81
CA LEU A 61 1.38 -3.54 -3.74
C LEU A 61 2.47 -3.31 -4.79
N HIS A 62 2.76 -2.05 -5.08
CA HIS A 62 3.92 -1.66 -5.90
C HIS A 62 5.19 -1.60 -5.04
N THR A 63 6.31 -2.03 -5.62
CA THR A 63 7.63 -2.03 -4.98
C THR A 63 8.67 -1.33 -5.83
N THR A 64 9.81 -0.97 -5.21
CA THR A 64 10.98 -0.41 -5.93
C THR A 64 11.81 -1.47 -6.65
N ILE A 65 11.52 -2.77 -6.49
CA ILE A 65 12.30 -3.87 -7.08
C ILE A 65 12.60 -3.69 -8.57
N PRO A 66 11.64 -3.31 -9.44
CA PRO A 66 11.94 -3.10 -10.85
C PRO A 66 12.92 -1.95 -11.10
N ALA A 67 12.82 -0.87 -10.33
CA ALA A 67 13.75 0.26 -10.40
C ALA A 67 15.14 -0.12 -9.87
N ASP A 68 15.21 -0.80 -8.74
CA ASP A 68 16.47 -1.28 -8.14
C ASP A 68 17.21 -2.21 -9.11
N ARG A 69 16.47 -3.09 -9.78
CA ARG A 69 17.02 -3.96 -10.82
C ARG A 69 17.58 -3.19 -12.01
N ALA A 70 16.84 -2.19 -12.50
CA ALA A 70 17.28 -1.33 -13.61
C ALA A 70 18.57 -0.58 -13.24
N ILE A 71 18.65 -0.04 -12.03
CA ILE A 71 19.86 0.62 -11.51
C ILE A 71 21.05 -0.33 -11.52
N LEU A 72 20.90 -1.51 -10.91
CA LEU A 72 21.98 -2.48 -10.72
C LEU A 72 22.51 -3.07 -12.04
N THR A 73 21.67 -3.10 -13.08
CA THR A 73 22.06 -3.63 -14.41
C THR A 73 22.56 -2.55 -15.36
N HIS A 74 22.51 -1.25 -14.96
CA HIS A 74 22.98 -0.18 -15.79
C HIS A 74 24.50 -0.10 -15.85
N THR A 75 25.04 0.22 -17.04
CA THR A 75 26.51 0.33 -17.27
C THR A 75 27.15 1.39 -16.38
N ASP A 76 26.52 2.56 -16.23
CA ASP A 76 27.04 3.63 -15.38
C ASP A 76 27.14 3.20 -13.92
N PHE A 77 26.24 2.34 -13.44
CA PHE A 77 26.33 1.78 -12.11
C PHE A 77 27.52 0.82 -11.95
N ALA A 78 27.76 -0.02 -12.96
CA ALA A 78 28.88 -0.93 -12.99
C ALA A 78 30.22 -0.16 -13.04
N ASP A 79 30.29 0.88 -13.88
CA ASP A 79 31.48 1.70 -14.14
C ASP A 79 31.68 2.84 -13.12
N LEU A 80 30.84 2.92 -12.07
CA LEU A 80 30.92 3.94 -11.02
C LEU A 80 30.76 5.38 -11.55
N GLN A 81 30.00 5.57 -12.62
CA GLN A 81 29.77 6.89 -13.24
C GLN A 81 28.48 7.56 -12.72
N HIS A 82 27.76 6.94 -11.78
CA HIS A 82 26.55 7.48 -11.19
C HIS A 82 26.82 8.51 -10.09
N SER A 83 26.05 9.58 -10.06
CA SER A 83 26.03 10.62 -9.02
C SER A 83 24.80 10.47 -8.13
N THR A 84 24.67 11.32 -7.10
CA THR A 84 23.47 11.38 -6.24
C THR A 84 22.20 11.82 -6.98
N LYS A 85 22.33 12.47 -8.14
CA LYS A 85 21.22 12.91 -8.98
C LYS A 85 21.01 12.03 -10.22
N TRP A 86 21.88 11.04 -10.40
CA TRP A 86 21.89 10.21 -11.61
C TRP A 86 20.56 9.52 -11.90
N VAL A 87 19.85 9.06 -10.88
CA VAL A 87 18.54 8.41 -11.02
C VAL A 87 17.50 9.38 -11.58
N GLU A 88 17.55 10.65 -11.19
CA GLU A 88 16.60 11.68 -11.63
C GLU A 88 16.93 12.25 -13.01
N GLU A 89 18.22 12.37 -13.31
CA GLU A 89 18.70 13.08 -14.51
C GLU A 89 19.00 12.16 -15.70
N VAL A 90 19.36 10.90 -15.46
CA VAL A 90 19.89 9.99 -16.49
C VAL A 90 19.07 8.72 -16.65
N LEU A 91 18.58 8.14 -15.54
CA LEU A 91 17.92 6.85 -15.59
C LEU A 91 16.49 6.99 -16.13
N ASP A 92 16.21 6.36 -17.26
CA ASP A 92 14.85 6.28 -17.81
C ASP A 92 14.07 5.14 -17.16
N LEU A 93 13.18 5.48 -16.25
CA LEU A 93 12.28 4.55 -15.56
C LEU A 93 10.92 4.42 -16.29
N SER A 94 10.69 5.13 -17.38
CA SER A 94 9.39 5.14 -18.09
C SER A 94 9.05 3.79 -18.73
N SER A 95 10.07 2.98 -19.01
CA SER A 95 9.91 1.63 -19.59
C SER A 95 9.65 0.55 -18.54
N ILE A 96 9.71 0.89 -17.23
CA ILE A 96 9.45 -0.06 -16.17
C ILE A 96 7.95 -0.30 -16.10
N THR A 97 7.55 -1.51 -16.47
CA THR A 97 6.17 -1.95 -16.32
C THR A 97 5.88 -2.16 -14.83
N THR A 98 5.06 -1.30 -14.25
CA THR A 98 4.45 -1.57 -12.95
C THR A 98 3.37 -2.63 -13.13
N LEU A 99 3.35 -3.64 -12.25
CA LEU A 99 2.25 -4.60 -12.22
C LEU A 99 0.94 -3.83 -12.02
N ASP A 100 -0.05 -4.07 -12.90
CA ASP A 100 -1.37 -3.50 -12.69
C ASP A 100 -2.01 -4.20 -11.48
N LEU A 101 -2.26 -3.43 -10.40
CA LEU A 101 -2.88 -3.98 -9.18
C LEU A 101 -4.29 -4.51 -9.45
N ALA A 102 -4.92 -4.05 -10.54
CA ALA A 102 -6.24 -4.55 -10.95
C ALA A 102 -6.19 -6.01 -11.45
N ASP A 103 -5.05 -6.46 -11.98
CA ASP A 103 -4.86 -7.86 -12.38
C ASP A 103 -4.67 -8.80 -11.17
N LEU A 104 -4.46 -8.24 -9.96
CA LEU A 104 -4.29 -9.00 -8.73
C LEU A 104 -5.60 -9.21 -7.96
N ASP A 105 -6.68 -8.56 -8.38
CA ASP A 105 -8.03 -8.73 -7.83
C ASP A 105 -8.79 -9.91 -8.46
N ASP A 106 -8.08 -10.85 -9.07
CA ASP A 106 -8.66 -12.10 -9.52
C ASP A 106 -8.94 -13.03 -8.31
N GLU A 107 -9.67 -12.52 -7.32
CA GLU A 107 -10.58 -13.36 -6.55
C GLU A 107 -11.64 -13.81 -7.55
N THR A 108 -11.33 -14.86 -8.28
CA THR A 108 -12.34 -15.57 -9.07
C THR A 108 -13.40 -15.99 -8.07
N GLU A 109 -14.51 -15.23 -8.01
CA GLU A 109 -15.67 -15.66 -7.23
C GLU A 109 -16.01 -17.06 -7.69
N LEU A 110 -15.77 -18.03 -6.82
CA LEU A 110 -16.11 -19.42 -7.08
C LEU A 110 -17.61 -19.57 -6.82
N ALA A 111 -18.38 -19.77 -7.89
CA ALA A 111 -19.78 -20.13 -7.76
C ALA A 111 -19.90 -21.63 -7.48
N GLU A 112 -20.64 -21.98 -6.42
CA GLU A 112 -21.00 -23.38 -6.18
C GLU A 112 -21.98 -23.84 -7.25
N ARG A 113 -21.58 -24.86 -8.00
CA ARG A 113 -22.46 -25.54 -8.95
C ARG A 113 -22.63 -27.00 -8.54
N SER A 114 -23.88 -27.45 -8.44
CA SER A 114 -24.22 -28.84 -8.22
C SER A 114 -24.61 -29.51 -9.53
N ALA A 115 -24.07 -30.69 -9.74
CA ALA A 115 -24.41 -31.53 -10.87
C ALA A 115 -24.72 -32.97 -10.38
N VAL A 116 -25.68 -33.65 -11.04
CA VAL A 116 -25.92 -35.05 -10.81
C VAL A 116 -25.14 -35.83 -11.86
N ILE A 117 -24.21 -36.65 -11.42
CA ILE A 117 -23.38 -37.49 -12.30
C ILE A 117 -23.79 -38.95 -12.10
N GLU A 118 -24.02 -39.64 -13.18
CA GLU A 118 -24.30 -41.09 -13.16
C GLU A 118 -23.03 -41.86 -13.53
N VAL A 119 -22.62 -42.76 -12.64
CA VAL A 119 -21.48 -43.67 -12.87
C VAL A 119 -21.96 -45.08 -12.59
N ASP A 120 -21.86 -45.98 -13.57
CA ASP A 120 -22.28 -47.37 -13.50
C ASP A 120 -23.73 -47.55 -13.00
N GLY A 121 -24.66 -46.69 -13.47
CA GLY A 121 -26.06 -46.72 -13.10
C GLY A 121 -26.36 -46.19 -11.68
N LYS A 122 -25.37 -45.61 -10.98
CA LYS A 122 -25.57 -44.96 -9.69
C LYS A 122 -25.43 -43.43 -9.86
N GLN A 123 -26.39 -42.70 -9.30
CA GLN A 123 -26.39 -41.24 -9.33
C GLN A 123 -25.69 -40.69 -8.10
N PHE A 124 -24.79 -39.72 -8.36
CA PHE A 124 -24.06 -38.98 -7.34
C PHE A 124 -24.36 -37.49 -7.49
N ASN A 125 -24.68 -36.82 -6.40
CA ASN A 125 -24.72 -35.36 -6.33
C ASN A 125 -23.32 -34.88 -6.07
N VAL A 126 -22.76 -34.07 -6.99
CA VAL A 126 -21.41 -33.48 -6.87
C VAL A 126 -21.55 -31.97 -6.81
N SER A 127 -21.06 -31.37 -5.75
CA SER A 127 -20.87 -29.91 -5.66
C SER A 127 -19.42 -29.56 -6.07
N MET A 128 -19.30 -28.57 -6.96
CA MET A 128 -18.00 -28.06 -7.41
C MET A 128 -18.01 -26.56 -7.36
N TRP A 129 -16.89 -25.98 -6.97
CA TRP A 129 -16.65 -24.53 -7.03
C TRP A 129 -15.94 -24.23 -8.34
N VAL A 130 -16.61 -23.52 -9.22
CA VAL A 130 -16.07 -23.16 -10.54
C VAL A 130 -15.95 -21.64 -10.64
N PRO A 131 -14.90 -21.13 -11.32
CA PRO A 131 -14.78 -19.71 -11.59
C PRO A 131 -15.99 -19.18 -12.35
N GLU A 132 -16.63 -18.13 -11.83
CA GLU A 132 -17.75 -17.49 -12.54
C GLU A 132 -17.18 -16.64 -13.66
N ASN A 133 -17.23 -17.16 -14.91
CA ASN A 133 -16.91 -16.39 -16.10
C ASN A 133 -18.02 -15.36 -16.35
N SER A 134 -18.02 -14.28 -15.62
CA SER A 134 -18.92 -13.16 -15.83
C SER A 134 -18.47 -12.32 -17.05
N LYS A 135 -18.87 -12.75 -18.24
CA LYS A 135 -19.04 -11.83 -19.38
C LYS A 135 -20.29 -10.97 -19.17
N GLY A 136 -20.26 -10.13 -18.16
CA GLY A 136 -21.33 -9.18 -17.87
C GLY A 136 -20.69 -7.84 -17.53
N THR A 137 -21.10 -6.82 -18.26
CA THR A 137 -20.75 -5.40 -18.09
C THR A 137 -20.61 -5.01 -16.63
N ARG A 138 -19.36 -4.83 -16.18
CA ARG A 138 -19.02 -4.30 -14.87
C ARG A 138 -19.60 -2.90 -14.73
N ARG A 139 -20.66 -2.76 -13.97
CA ARG A 139 -21.02 -1.50 -13.33
C ARG A 139 -19.84 -1.15 -12.41
N ARG A 140 -19.14 -0.09 -12.76
CA ARG A 140 -18.07 0.50 -11.98
C ARG A 140 -18.63 0.87 -10.61
N ALA A 141 -18.47 -0.02 -9.63
CA ALA A 141 -18.62 0.33 -8.23
C ALA A 141 -17.42 1.21 -7.89
N THR A 142 -17.67 2.45 -7.54
CA THR A 142 -16.68 3.33 -6.93
C THR A 142 -16.26 2.68 -5.62
N SER A 143 -15.05 2.16 -5.59
CA SER A 143 -14.42 1.71 -4.36
C SER A 143 -14.20 2.94 -3.48
N SER A 144 -15.08 3.10 -2.49
CA SER A 144 -14.78 3.93 -1.35
C SER A 144 -13.68 3.23 -0.57
N SER A 145 -12.48 3.79 -0.60
CA SER A 145 -11.44 3.46 0.37
C SER A 145 -12.04 3.63 1.76
N GLY A 146 -12.11 2.52 2.52
CA GLY A 146 -12.65 2.54 3.86
C GLY A 146 -11.74 3.37 4.77
N SER A 147 -12.15 4.59 5.08
CA SER A 147 -11.79 5.21 6.33
C SER A 147 -12.73 4.65 7.38
N SER A 148 -12.19 4.03 8.41
CA SER A 148 -12.92 3.66 9.61
C SER A 148 -13.22 4.93 10.43
N GLY A 149 -14.29 5.61 10.05
CA GLY A 149 -14.82 6.74 10.77
C GLY A 149 -16.33 6.75 10.52
N GLY A 150 -17.09 6.22 11.47
CA GLY A 150 -18.55 6.23 11.40
C GLY A 150 -19.08 7.66 11.29
N GLY A 151 -20.20 7.83 10.59
CA GLY A 151 -20.86 9.08 10.32
C GLY A 151 -21.42 9.87 11.52
N ASP A 152 -20.59 10.04 12.55
CA ASP A 152 -20.90 10.81 13.77
C ASP A 152 -20.30 12.23 13.75
N GLY A 153 -19.73 12.67 12.62
CA GLY A 153 -19.05 13.97 12.54
C GLY A 153 -17.78 14.10 13.39
N LYS A 154 -17.32 13.03 14.03
CA LYS A 154 -16.09 13.02 14.82
C LYS A 154 -14.87 12.72 13.95
N ILE A 155 -13.93 13.65 13.91
CA ILE A 155 -12.67 13.47 13.20
C ILE A 155 -11.60 13.01 14.20
N SER A 156 -11.04 11.85 13.96
CA SER A 156 -9.97 11.26 14.78
C SER A 156 -8.67 11.17 13.98
N VAL A 157 -7.54 11.22 14.69
CA VAL A 157 -6.23 11.04 14.05
C VAL A 157 -5.92 9.56 13.85
N PRO A 158 -5.38 9.18 12.67
CA PRO A 158 -5.10 7.77 12.36
C PRO A 158 -3.84 7.24 13.05
N MET A 159 -2.99 8.12 13.59
CA MET A 159 -1.69 7.78 14.18
C MET A 159 -1.29 8.78 15.24
N GLN A 160 -0.36 8.37 16.11
CA GLN A 160 0.21 9.29 17.11
C GLN A 160 1.15 10.31 16.44
N GLY A 161 1.13 11.53 16.97
CA GLY A 161 1.98 12.62 16.47
C GLY A 161 1.79 13.93 17.22
N THR A 162 2.33 15.00 16.66
CA THR A 162 2.19 16.36 17.18
C THR A 162 1.40 17.20 16.19
N ILE A 163 0.43 17.97 16.67
CA ILE A 163 -0.35 18.90 15.83
C ILE A 163 0.58 20.06 15.42
N VAL A 164 0.84 20.20 14.13
CA VAL A 164 1.63 21.31 13.58
C VAL A 164 0.76 22.54 13.41
N LYS A 165 -0.43 22.33 12.82
CA LYS A 165 -1.34 23.42 12.50
C LYS A 165 -2.78 22.94 12.48
N VAL A 166 -3.69 23.81 12.89
CA VAL A 166 -5.13 23.69 12.71
C VAL A 166 -5.54 24.70 11.65
N GLU A 167 -6.13 24.23 10.54
CA GLU A 167 -6.44 25.03 9.35
C GLU A 167 -7.87 25.60 9.37
N VAL A 168 -8.68 25.21 10.35
CA VAL A 168 -10.10 25.61 10.46
C VAL A 168 -10.40 26.22 11.82
N GLN A 169 -11.51 26.97 11.91
CA GLN A 169 -12.01 27.57 13.14
C GLN A 169 -13.40 27.02 13.47
N ILE A 170 -13.80 27.14 14.74
CA ILE A 170 -15.15 26.79 15.16
C ILE A 170 -16.14 27.66 14.41
N GLY A 171 -17.11 27.02 13.75
CA GLY A 171 -18.13 27.67 12.93
C GLY A 171 -17.83 27.70 11.45
N ASP A 172 -16.65 27.26 10.99
CA ASP A 172 -16.34 27.18 9.56
C ASP A 172 -17.14 26.04 8.89
N GLU A 173 -17.56 26.27 7.65
CA GLU A 173 -18.12 25.23 6.79
C GLU A 173 -17.01 24.44 6.12
N VAL A 174 -17.09 23.11 6.17
CA VAL A 174 -16.10 22.20 5.60
C VAL A 174 -16.73 21.25 4.60
N THR A 175 -15.92 20.84 3.62
CA THR A 175 -16.32 19.90 2.58
C THR A 175 -15.48 18.62 2.65
N PRO A 176 -16.00 17.47 2.16
CA PRO A 176 -15.22 16.24 2.10
C PRO A 176 -13.91 16.42 1.33
N GLY A 177 -12.81 15.92 1.90
CA GLY A 177 -11.46 16.08 1.35
C GLY A 177 -10.73 17.37 1.76
N GLN A 178 -11.41 18.31 2.45
CA GLN A 178 -10.78 19.53 2.95
C GLN A 178 -9.84 19.20 4.11
N VAL A 179 -8.61 19.77 4.09
CA VAL A 179 -7.65 19.65 5.18
C VAL A 179 -8.12 20.44 6.39
N LEU A 180 -8.18 19.79 7.53
CA LEU A 180 -8.63 20.35 8.81
C LEU A 180 -7.44 20.61 9.73
N ILE A 181 -6.53 19.66 9.80
CA ILE A 181 -5.39 19.67 10.72
C ILE A 181 -4.17 19.09 10.00
N VAL A 182 -3.00 19.64 10.31
CA VAL A 182 -1.70 19.08 9.89
C VAL A 182 -1.05 18.41 11.10
N LEU A 183 -0.81 17.12 11.00
CA LEU A 183 -0.18 16.28 12.02
C LEU A 183 1.26 15.94 11.60
N GLU A 184 2.24 16.20 12.45
CA GLU A 184 3.60 15.69 12.27
C GLU A 184 3.77 14.36 13.00
N ALA A 185 4.13 13.35 12.24
CA ALA A 185 4.50 12.04 12.76
C ALA A 185 5.74 11.54 12.03
N MET A 186 6.72 11.00 12.74
CA MET A 186 7.97 10.46 12.18
C MET A 186 8.73 11.45 11.25
N LYS A 187 8.67 12.76 11.55
CA LYS A 187 9.25 13.86 10.75
C LYS A 187 8.59 14.06 9.37
N MET A 188 7.38 13.59 9.20
CA MET A 188 6.54 13.81 8.02
C MET A 188 5.27 14.51 8.42
N GLU A 189 4.84 15.49 7.61
CA GLU A 189 3.55 16.15 7.80
C GLU A 189 2.44 15.34 7.10
N ASN A 190 1.40 15.00 7.86
CA ASN A 190 0.24 14.29 7.38
C ASN A 190 -1.00 15.16 7.53
N ASN A 191 -1.76 15.28 6.46
CA ASN A 191 -2.99 16.04 6.45
C ASN A 191 -4.16 15.19 6.94
N VAL A 192 -4.86 15.65 7.97
CA VAL A 192 -6.12 15.09 8.43
C VAL A 192 -7.24 15.85 7.72
N THR A 193 -8.00 15.13 6.90
CA THR A 193 -9.06 15.70 6.05
C THR A 193 -10.43 15.35 6.58
N SER A 194 -11.43 16.16 6.19
CA SER A 194 -12.82 15.84 6.49
C SER A 194 -13.35 14.76 5.55
N ASP A 195 -14.05 13.77 6.11
CA ASP A 195 -14.81 12.77 5.34
C ASP A 195 -16.25 13.19 5.08
N VAL A 196 -16.71 14.24 5.75
CA VAL A 196 -18.09 14.72 5.71
C VAL A 196 -18.16 16.20 5.41
N ALA A 197 -19.30 16.66 4.87
CA ALA A 197 -19.63 18.07 4.80
C ALA A 197 -20.40 18.49 6.06
N GLY A 198 -20.16 19.70 6.54
CA GLY A 198 -20.85 20.22 7.72
C GLY A 198 -20.16 21.46 8.27
N LYS A 199 -20.46 21.79 9.51
CA LYS A 199 -19.91 22.94 10.22
C LYS A 199 -19.06 22.49 11.40
N VAL A 200 -17.85 23.07 11.57
CA VAL A 200 -16.99 22.77 12.70
C VAL A 200 -17.69 23.18 14.01
N ALA A 201 -18.05 22.20 14.82
CA ALA A 201 -18.70 22.39 16.10
C ALA A 201 -17.71 22.57 17.25
N GLU A 202 -16.65 21.76 17.27
CA GLU A 202 -15.65 21.75 18.34
C GLU A 202 -14.27 21.40 17.80
N ILE A 203 -13.24 22.01 18.40
CA ILE A 203 -11.82 21.70 18.14
C ILE A 203 -11.18 21.39 19.48
N ASN A 204 -10.67 20.15 19.62
CA ASN A 204 -10.16 19.61 20.89
C ASN A 204 -8.65 19.71 21.02
N VAL A 205 -7.98 20.27 20.02
CA VAL A 205 -6.50 20.34 19.94
C VAL A 205 -6.02 21.70 19.50
N THR A 206 -4.79 22.02 19.86
CA THR A 206 -4.08 23.21 19.41
C THR A 206 -2.72 22.83 18.81
N ALA A 207 -2.12 23.77 18.05
CA ALA A 207 -0.78 23.57 17.52
C ALA A 207 0.23 23.34 18.66
N GLY A 208 1.02 22.29 18.57
CA GLY A 208 1.97 21.82 19.58
C GLY A 208 1.45 20.69 20.48
N ASP A 209 0.18 20.35 20.42
CA ASP A 209 -0.38 19.24 21.20
C ASP A 209 0.08 17.89 20.65
N SER A 210 0.36 16.94 21.55
CA SER A 210 0.64 15.55 21.23
C SER A 210 -0.66 14.72 21.32
N VAL A 211 -0.94 13.97 20.26
CA VAL A 211 -2.15 13.13 20.13
C VAL A 211 -1.80 11.67 19.87
N GLY A 212 -2.64 10.77 20.36
CA GLY A 212 -2.55 9.33 20.12
C GLY A 212 -3.45 8.88 18.97
N ALA A 213 -3.14 7.73 18.38
CA ALA A 213 -4.00 7.13 17.36
C ALA A 213 -5.42 6.91 17.91
N GLY A 214 -6.43 7.39 17.17
CA GLY A 214 -7.83 7.31 17.55
C GLY A 214 -8.35 8.49 18.41
N ASP A 215 -7.49 9.43 18.82
CA ASP A 215 -7.92 10.62 19.54
C ASP A 215 -8.82 11.48 18.65
N VAL A 216 -9.95 11.94 19.20
CA VAL A 216 -10.87 12.85 18.50
C VAL A 216 -10.36 14.27 18.60
N VAL A 217 -9.97 14.83 17.47
CA VAL A 217 -9.34 16.16 17.38
C VAL A 217 -10.32 17.26 17.00
N LEU A 218 -11.43 16.91 16.33
CA LEU A 218 -12.41 17.85 15.84
C LEU A 218 -13.77 17.18 15.71
N ILE A 219 -14.85 17.96 15.91
CA ILE A 219 -16.25 17.52 15.71
C ILE A 219 -16.90 18.41 14.68
N ILE A 220 -17.54 17.80 13.68
CA ILE A 220 -18.32 18.45 12.62
C ILE A 220 -19.79 18.16 12.87
N ASP A 221 -20.59 19.20 12.92
CA ASP A 221 -22.05 19.11 12.95
C ASP A 221 -22.53 18.99 11.50
N MET A 222 -23.25 17.92 11.24
CA MET A 222 -23.82 17.62 9.92
C MET A 222 -25.27 18.12 9.94
N ASP A 223 -25.58 19.17 9.17
CA ASP A 223 -26.94 19.67 8.96
C ASP A 223 -27.85 18.67 8.22
#